data_f7c78d1e4f533121b29826a31d9f58c3
#
_entry.id   f7c78d1e4f533121b29826a31d9f58c3
#
_cell.length_a   1.000
_cell.length_b   1.000
_cell.length_c   1.000
_cell.angle_alpha   90.00
_cell.angle_beta   90.00
_cell.angle_gamma   90.00
#
_symmetry.space_group_name_H-M   'P 1'
#
loop_
_entity.id
_entity.type
_entity.pdbx_description
1 polymer ?
#
loop_
_entity_poly.entity_id
_entity_poly.type
_entity_poly.pdbx_seq_one_letter_code
_entity_poly.pdbx_strand_id
1 'polypeptide(L)'
;FFKKKLGDAYNIAYVHVNTHSKLRQQIMKDFREGKIDILVSTTIIARGKNFPKLRYLLNAASMLSNEKTIQFLGRLVRTDSSKKKAYVDDLMYPGNYLSRHARARKRYYQVEKLKVILVKRPKHKL
;
A
#
# COMPACT_ATOMS: atom_id res chain seq x y z
N PHE A 1 -7.54 15.18 4.85
CA PHE A 1 -7.82 15.13 3.41
C PHE A 1 -8.76 13.97 3.05
N PHE A 2 -8.42 12.73 3.37
CA PHE A 2 -9.26 11.57 3.03
C PHE A 2 -10.64 11.63 3.66
N LYS A 3 -10.73 11.98 4.95
CA LYS A 3 -12.01 12.13 5.65
C LYS A 3 -12.92 13.19 5.00
N LYS A 4 -12.35 14.30 4.56
CA LYS A 4 -13.08 15.37 3.85
C LYS A 4 -13.59 14.94 2.47
N LYS A 5 -12.85 14.06 1.76
CA LYS A 5 -13.19 13.59 0.41
C LYS A 5 -14.14 12.40 0.41
N LEU A 6 -13.96 11.47 1.34
CA LEU A 6 -14.70 10.21 1.39
C LEU A 6 -15.89 10.27 2.36
N GLY A 7 -15.99 11.35 3.17
CA GLY A 7 -17.08 11.54 4.13
C GLY A 7 -17.10 10.46 5.20
N ASP A 8 -18.28 10.20 5.73
CA ASP A 8 -18.52 9.16 6.73
C ASP A 8 -18.83 7.78 6.12
N ALA A 9 -18.66 7.64 4.80
CA ALA A 9 -18.93 6.38 4.09
C ALA A 9 -17.93 5.26 4.43
N TYR A 10 -16.74 5.62 4.95
CA TYR A 10 -15.66 4.67 5.25
C TYR A 10 -15.03 4.93 6.62
N ASN A 11 -14.75 3.84 7.33
CA ASN A 11 -13.97 3.88 8.56
C ASN A 11 -12.47 3.95 8.22
N ILE A 12 -11.84 5.11 8.50
CA ILE A 12 -10.45 5.38 8.16
C ILE A 12 -9.62 5.49 9.42
N ALA A 13 -8.53 4.75 9.49
CA ALA A 13 -7.54 4.86 10.56
C ALA A 13 -6.16 5.23 10.04
N TYR A 14 -5.36 5.84 10.92
CA TYR A 14 -4.00 6.30 10.64
C TYR A 14 -3.03 5.67 11.61
N VAL A 15 -1.90 5.18 11.09
CA VAL A 15 -0.81 4.61 11.89
C VAL A 15 0.52 5.16 11.40
N HIS A 16 1.30 5.72 12.31
CA HIS A 16 2.64 6.24 12.03
C HIS A 16 3.63 5.84 13.15
N VAL A 17 4.90 6.23 13.01
CA VAL A 17 5.96 5.84 13.93
C VAL A 17 5.66 6.23 15.39
N ASN A 18 5.04 7.39 15.61
CA ASN A 18 4.70 7.89 16.94
C ASN A 18 3.36 7.38 17.48
N THR A 19 2.64 6.52 16.73
CA THR A 19 1.42 5.90 17.25
C THR A 19 1.79 4.96 18.39
N HIS A 20 1.18 5.16 19.55
CA HIS A 20 1.43 4.35 20.73
C HIS A 20 1.20 2.85 20.46
N SER A 21 2.05 1.99 21.00
CA SER A 21 2.08 0.55 20.71
C SER A 21 0.72 -0.14 20.88
N LYS A 22 0.03 0.12 21.99
CA LYS A 22 -1.30 -0.47 22.29
C LYS A 22 -2.35 -0.02 21.26
N LEU A 23 -2.39 1.28 20.94
CA LEU A 23 -3.32 1.81 19.94
C LEU A 23 -3.03 1.24 18.57
N ARG A 24 -1.76 1.12 18.19
CA ARG A 24 -1.35 0.49 16.94
C ARG A 24 -1.83 -0.96 16.84
N GLN A 25 -1.66 -1.73 17.89
CA GLN A 25 -2.13 -3.12 17.94
C GLN A 25 -3.65 -3.21 17.79
N GLN A 26 -4.39 -2.32 18.44
CA GLN A 26 -5.84 -2.27 18.33
C GLN A 26 -6.28 -1.92 16.91
N ILE A 27 -5.74 -0.87 16.32
CA ILE A 27 -6.02 -0.48 14.93
C ILE A 27 -5.73 -1.63 13.94
N MET A 28 -4.60 -2.31 14.13
CA MET A 28 -4.22 -3.44 13.28
C MET A 28 -5.16 -4.64 13.43
N LYS A 29 -5.67 -4.88 14.62
CA LYS A 29 -6.69 -5.88 14.89
C LYS A 29 -8.00 -5.52 14.19
N ASP A 30 -8.48 -4.30 14.39
CA ASP A 30 -9.74 -3.81 13.84
C ASP A 30 -9.71 -3.79 12.30
N PHE A 31 -8.56 -3.46 11.71
CA PHE A 31 -8.39 -3.54 10.26
C PHE A 31 -8.45 -5.00 9.74
N ARG A 32 -7.83 -5.95 10.44
CA ARG A 32 -7.91 -7.38 10.07
C ARG A 32 -9.32 -7.95 10.23
N GLU A 33 -10.07 -7.47 11.21
CA GLU A 33 -11.46 -7.86 11.45
C GLU A 33 -12.45 -7.20 10.50
N GLY A 34 -12.01 -6.22 9.70
CA GLY A 34 -12.85 -5.49 8.74
C GLY A 34 -13.68 -4.36 9.36
N LYS A 35 -13.35 -3.93 10.57
CA LYS A 35 -13.97 -2.75 11.22
C LYS A 35 -13.43 -1.43 10.69
N ILE A 36 -12.25 -1.47 10.08
CA ILE A 36 -11.59 -0.34 9.41
C ILE A 36 -11.50 -0.68 7.93
N ASP A 37 -12.04 0.20 7.09
CA ASP A 37 -12.08 0.03 5.64
C ASP A 37 -10.78 0.49 4.98
N ILE A 38 -10.21 1.59 5.46
CA ILE A 38 -9.01 2.21 4.90
C ILE A 38 -7.98 2.44 6.00
N LEU A 39 -6.81 1.85 5.83
CA LEU A 39 -5.68 2.08 6.71
C LEU A 39 -4.60 2.91 6.01
N VAL A 40 -4.36 4.11 6.50
CA VAL A 40 -3.28 4.99 6.06
C VAL A 40 -2.08 4.82 6.98
N SER A 41 -0.94 4.49 6.43
CA SER A 41 0.22 4.17 7.24
C SER A 41 1.54 4.57 6.59
N THR A 42 2.53 4.82 7.43
CA THR A 42 3.93 4.83 7.02
C THR A 42 4.44 3.38 6.88
N THR A 43 5.69 3.22 6.43
CA THR A 43 6.34 1.90 6.23
C THR A 43 6.43 1.03 7.49
N ILE A 44 6.03 1.54 8.64
CA ILE A 44 6.07 0.82 9.93
C ILE A 44 5.19 -0.44 9.95
N ILE A 45 4.13 -0.46 9.14
CA ILE A 45 3.26 -1.64 8.98
C ILE A 45 3.97 -2.79 8.25
N ALA A 46 5.02 -2.47 7.51
CA ALA A 46 5.75 -3.44 6.68
C ALA A 46 6.39 -4.59 7.48
N ARG A 47 6.62 -4.40 8.77
CA ARG A 47 7.36 -5.37 9.58
C ARG A 47 6.46 -6.48 10.13
N GLY A 48 6.57 -7.68 9.54
CA GLY A 48 6.09 -8.92 10.15
C GLY A 48 4.58 -9.14 10.23
N LYS A 49 3.77 -8.39 9.48
CA LYS A 49 2.30 -8.52 9.49
C LYS A 49 1.77 -9.04 8.16
N ASN A 50 0.82 -9.95 8.22
CA ASN A 50 0.06 -10.42 7.07
C ASN A 50 -1.35 -9.84 7.08
N PHE A 51 -1.84 -9.47 5.91
CA PHE A 51 -3.20 -8.96 5.71
C PHE A 51 -3.90 -9.80 4.63
N PRO A 52 -4.36 -11.01 4.95
CA PRO A 52 -4.91 -11.91 3.93
C PRO A 52 -6.14 -11.35 3.23
N LYS A 53 -6.92 -10.52 3.89
CA LYS A 53 -8.12 -9.87 3.32
C LYS A 53 -7.82 -8.59 2.54
N LEU A 54 -6.59 -8.10 2.51
CA LEU A 54 -6.24 -6.88 1.79
C LEU A 54 -6.37 -7.10 0.28
N ARG A 55 -7.23 -6.33 -0.36
CA ARG A 55 -7.49 -6.41 -1.80
C ARG A 55 -6.84 -5.31 -2.61
N TYR A 56 -6.59 -4.18 -1.99
CA TYR A 56 -6.06 -2.99 -2.65
C TYR A 56 -4.99 -2.32 -1.80
N LEU A 57 -3.85 -2.01 -2.41
CA LEU A 57 -2.76 -1.27 -1.79
C LEU A 57 -2.35 -0.11 -2.68
N LEU A 58 -2.35 1.10 -2.15
CA LEU A 58 -1.74 2.27 -2.78
C LEU A 58 -0.35 2.51 -2.17
N ASN A 59 0.69 2.29 -2.95
CA ASN A 59 2.06 2.64 -2.57
C ASN A 59 2.37 4.07 -3.00
N ALA A 60 2.22 5.00 -2.08
CA ALA A 60 2.56 6.41 -2.29
C ALA A 60 4.00 6.75 -1.85
N ALA A 61 4.75 5.80 -1.30
CA ALA A 61 6.12 5.99 -0.89
C ALA A 61 7.06 5.93 -2.10
N SER A 62 7.75 7.02 -2.38
CA SER A 62 8.71 7.12 -3.49
C SER A 62 10.07 6.48 -3.18
N MET A 63 10.16 5.71 -2.11
CA MET A 63 11.42 5.17 -1.62
C MET A 63 12.03 4.13 -2.57
N LEU A 64 13.36 4.04 -2.53
CA LEU A 64 14.08 2.95 -3.18
C LEU A 64 13.58 1.64 -2.58
N SER A 65 13.00 0.80 -3.41
CA SER A 65 12.61 -0.52 -2.96
C SER A 65 13.85 -1.40 -2.85
N ASN A 66 14.22 -1.71 -1.64
CA ASN A 66 15.03 -2.88 -1.37
C ASN A 66 14.12 -4.11 -1.50
N GLU A 67 14.71 -5.28 -1.61
CA GLU A 67 14.00 -6.58 -1.51
C GLU A 67 12.97 -6.63 -0.39
N LYS A 68 13.22 -5.91 0.72
CA LYS A 68 12.31 -5.81 1.87
C LYS A 68 10.95 -5.17 1.53
N THR A 69 10.93 -4.14 0.67
CA THR A 69 9.68 -3.48 0.28
C THR A 69 8.85 -4.40 -0.60
N ILE A 70 9.49 -5.18 -1.46
CA ILE A 70 8.83 -6.11 -2.37
C ILE A 70 8.34 -7.34 -1.65
N GLN A 71 9.14 -7.89 -0.76
CA GLN A 71 8.69 -8.94 0.15
C GLN A 71 7.48 -8.50 0.96
N PHE A 72 7.44 -7.23 1.37
CA PHE A 72 6.31 -6.64 2.05
C PHE A 72 5.06 -6.57 1.16
N LEU A 73 5.19 -6.03 -0.04
CA LEU A 73 4.10 -5.97 -1.01
C LEU A 73 3.61 -7.38 -1.35
N GLY A 74 4.51 -8.32 -1.55
CA GLY A 74 4.17 -9.72 -1.79
C GLY A 74 3.41 -10.37 -0.64
N ARG A 75 3.73 -10.03 0.62
CA ARG A 75 2.98 -10.51 1.79
C ARG A 75 1.60 -9.88 1.92
N LEU A 76 1.47 -8.59 1.59
CA LEU A 76 0.18 -7.89 1.63
C LEU A 76 -0.78 -8.41 0.57
N VAL A 77 -0.28 -8.70 -0.62
CA VAL A 77 -1.11 -9.14 -1.75
C VAL A 77 -1.21 -10.66 -1.90
N ARG A 78 -0.66 -11.44 -0.96
CA ARG A 78 -0.83 -12.90 -0.99
C ARG A 78 -2.31 -13.25 -1.04
N THR A 79 -2.63 -14.08 -2.01
CA THR A 79 -3.97 -14.64 -2.14
C THR A 79 -4.16 -15.74 -1.10
N ASP A 80 -5.30 -15.74 -0.45
CA ASP A 80 -5.82 -16.87 0.29
C ASP A 80 -7.08 -17.42 -0.39
N SER A 81 -7.69 -18.45 0.19
CA SER A 81 -8.92 -19.04 -0.34
C SER A 81 -10.10 -18.04 -0.48
N SER A 82 -10.08 -16.95 0.28
CA SER A 82 -11.12 -15.91 0.27
C SER A 82 -10.88 -14.80 -0.76
N LYS A 83 -9.68 -14.75 -1.37
CA LYS A 83 -9.24 -13.65 -2.23
C LYS A 83 -8.58 -14.16 -3.51
N LYS A 84 -9.28 -14.02 -4.62
CA LYS A 84 -8.79 -14.44 -5.94
C LYS A 84 -7.80 -13.46 -6.58
N LYS A 85 -7.90 -12.16 -6.26
CA LYS A 85 -7.06 -11.10 -6.84
C LYS A 85 -6.75 -10.02 -5.81
N ALA A 86 -5.58 -9.42 -5.92
CA ALA A 86 -5.19 -8.20 -5.21
C ALA A 86 -4.56 -7.21 -6.20
N TYR A 87 -4.71 -5.94 -5.91
CA TYR A 87 -4.22 -4.85 -6.75
C TYR A 87 -3.26 -3.98 -5.97
N VAL A 88 -2.20 -3.56 -6.64
CA VAL A 88 -1.23 -2.60 -6.10
C VAL A 88 -1.10 -1.45 -7.09
N ASP A 89 -1.44 -0.25 -6.66
CA ASP A 89 -1.09 0.97 -7.37
C ASP A 89 0.22 1.52 -6.82
N ASP A 90 1.19 1.71 -7.67
CA ASP A 90 2.49 2.31 -7.33
C ASP A 90 2.65 3.63 -8.09
N LEU A 91 2.81 4.71 -7.35
CA LEU A 91 2.91 6.03 -7.94
C LEU A 91 4.33 6.28 -8.50
N MET A 92 4.39 6.57 -9.80
CA MET A 92 5.60 7.01 -10.47
C MET A 92 5.66 8.54 -10.51
N TYR A 93 6.54 9.11 -9.70
CA TYR A 93 6.75 10.55 -9.69
C TYR A 93 7.76 10.95 -10.78
N PRO A 94 7.56 12.10 -11.47
CA PRO A 94 8.54 12.64 -12.39
C PRO A 94 9.79 13.10 -11.66
N GLY A 95 10.90 13.20 -12.38
CA GLY A 95 12.20 13.61 -11.84
C GLY A 95 13.24 12.48 -11.88
N ASN A 96 14.49 12.86 -12.04
CA ASN A 96 15.58 11.91 -12.31
C ASN A 96 15.74 10.86 -11.19
N TYR A 97 15.67 11.28 -9.96
CA TYR A 97 15.86 10.40 -8.80
C TYR A 97 14.65 9.49 -8.59
N LEU A 98 13.46 10.07 -8.50
CA LEU A 98 12.22 9.32 -8.19
C LEU A 98 11.81 8.38 -9.32
N SER A 99 12.01 8.79 -10.57
CA SER A 99 11.70 7.93 -11.72
C SER A 99 12.66 6.73 -11.81
N ARG A 100 13.92 6.89 -11.39
CA ARG A 100 14.87 5.78 -11.28
C ARG A 100 14.42 4.75 -10.25
N HIS A 101 13.95 5.20 -9.09
CA HIS A 101 13.41 4.33 -8.05
C HIS A 101 12.15 3.59 -8.52
N ALA A 102 11.25 4.29 -9.20
CA ALA A 102 10.04 3.68 -9.74
C ALA A 102 10.35 2.61 -10.79
N ARG A 103 11.35 2.84 -11.67
CA ARG A 103 11.82 1.84 -12.63
C ARG A 103 12.44 0.61 -11.95
N ALA A 104 13.18 0.82 -10.87
CA ALA A 104 13.73 -0.29 -10.09
C ALA A 104 12.59 -1.12 -9.47
N ARG A 105 11.59 -0.51 -8.84
CA ARG A 105 10.42 -1.22 -8.32
C ARG A 105 9.69 -2.01 -9.41
N LYS A 106 9.48 -1.42 -10.58
CA LYS A 106 8.86 -2.11 -11.71
C LYS A 106 9.61 -3.40 -12.08
N ARG A 107 10.94 -3.36 -12.15
CA ARG A 107 11.75 -4.57 -12.44
C ARG A 107 11.51 -5.66 -11.41
N TYR A 108 11.46 -5.31 -10.15
CA TYR A 108 11.19 -6.27 -9.09
C TYR A 108 9.78 -6.89 -9.21
N TYR A 109 8.75 -6.09 -9.48
CA TYR A 109 7.41 -6.63 -9.71
C TYR A 109 7.40 -7.65 -10.85
N GLN A 110 8.18 -7.42 -11.90
CA GLN A 110 8.32 -8.35 -13.02
C GLN A 110 9.05 -9.64 -12.62
N VAL A 111 10.11 -9.54 -11.83
CA VAL A 111 10.83 -10.71 -11.27
C VAL A 111 9.91 -11.57 -10.42
N GLU A 112 9.06 -10.95 -9.61
CA GLU A 112 8.04 -11.62 -8.80
C GLU A 112 6.82 -12.09 -9.61
N LYS A 113 6.89 -12.02 -10.94
CA LYS A 113 5.83 -12.44 -11.88
C LYS A 113 4.48 -11.74 -11.66
N LEU A 114 4.50 -10.53 -11.14
CA LEU A 114 3.30 -9.71 -11.04
C LEU A 114 2.96 -9.12 -12.41
N LYS A 115 1.68 -9.09 -12.77
CA LYS A 115 1.22 -8.42 -13.99
C LYS A 115 1.32 -6.90 -13.78
N VAL A 116 2.23 -6.25 -14.49
CA VAL A 116 2.45 -4.79 -14.41
C VAL A 116 1.75 -4.10 -15.58
N ILE A 117 0.90 -3.13 -15.25
CA ILE A 117 0.19 -2.28 -16.22
C ILE A 117 0.62 -0.83 -15.96
N LEU A 118 1.11 -0.15 -16.99
CA LEU A 118 1.44 1.27 -16.91
C LEU A 118 0.23 2.10 -17.31
N VAL A 119 -0.28 2.90 -16.39
CA VAL A 119 -1.38 3.83 -16.61
C VAL A 119 -0.82 5.25 -16.65
N LYS A 120 -1.01 5.95 -17.77
CA LYS A 120 -0.72 7.39 -17.85
C LYS A 120 -1.83 8.16 -17.14
N ARG A 121 -1.46 9.00 -16.19
CA ARG A 121 -2.42 9.91 -15.58
C ARG A 121 -2.95 10.87 -16.67
N PRO A 122 -4.26 11.06 -16.79
CA PRO A 122 -4.76 12.14 -17.63
C PRO A 122 -4.20 13.47 -17.10
N LYS A 123 -3.74 14.31 -18.02
CA LYS A 123 -3.32 15.66 -17.65
C LYS A 123 -4.55 16.39 -17.11
N HIS A 124 -4.68 16.51 -15.81
CA HIS A 124 -5.63 17.46 -15.24
C HIS A 124 -5.16 18.85 -15.67
N LYS A 125 -5.94 19.52 -16.51
CA LYS A 125 -5.85 20.95 -16.63
C LYS A 125 -6.18 21.51 -15.23
N LEU A 126 -5.20 22.13 -14.63
CA LEU A 126 -5.40 22.93 -13.43
C LEU A 126 -6.27 24.14 -13.77
#